data_4aab6be071563bc3d5606b494e0900d4
#
_entry.id   4aab6be071563bc3d5606b494e0900d4
#
_cell.length_a   1.000
_cell.length_b   1.000
_cell.length_c   1.000
_cell.angle_alpha   90.00
_cell.angle_beta   90.00
_cell.angle_gamma   90.00
#
_symmetry.space_group_name_H-M   'P 1'
#
loop_
_entity.id
_entity.type
_entity.pdbx_description
1 polymer ?
#
loop_
_entity_poly.entity_id
_entity_poly.type
_entity_poly.pdbx_seq_one_letter_code
_entity_poly.pdbx_strand_id
1 'polypeptide(L)'
;MTPAAAVLLAAALLSDAGPSTMRARAGTPASTPRASRKPLRGKDPLAVASSLDVLAVCLAAGMAVSTAAAATAASAPPLLARVLRRAADLLVLGADPAVAWNAPADLPAGSLDPQTDALLRLARRSSVSGVALAEAVSTLATQCRQDATHTAAAAAERAGVLIAGPLGLCFLPAFVCLGIIPVVAGLAGDVLQSGLL
;
A
#
# COMPACT_ATOMS: atom_id res chain seq x y z
N MET A 1 -15.34 -2.67 -47.48
CA MET A 1 -15.33 -2.37 -46.02
C MET A 1 -16.58 -3.00 -45.45
N THR A 2 -16.44 -4.06 -44.70
CA THR A 2 -17.57 -4.84 -44.20
C THR A 2 -18.28 -4.12 -43.05
N PRO A 3 -19.63 -4.13 -42.98
CA PRO A 3 -20.38 -3.45 -41.92
C PRO A 3 -19.99 -3.90 -40.51
N ALA A 4 -19.42 -5.08 -40.35
CA ALA A 4 -18.89 -5.59 -39.09
C ALA A 4 -17.71 -4.76 -38.55
N ALA A 5 -16.84 -4.25 -39.41
CA ALA A 5 -15.71 -3.41 -38.98
C ALA A 5 -16.17 -2.05 -38.43
N ALA A 6 -17.22 -1.48 -39.02
CA ALA A 6 -17.80 -0.21 -38.58
C ALA A 6 -18.48 -0.34 -37.19
N VAL A 7 -19.16 -1.47 -36.95
CA VAL A 7 -19.83 -1.76 -35.66
C VAL A 7 -18.80 -1.97 -34.54
N LEU A 8 -17.68 -2.65 -34.82
CA LEU A 8 -16.63 -2.86 -33.85
C LEU A 8 -15.88 -1.54 -33.51
N LEU A 9 -15.70 -0.67 -34.52
CA LEU A 9 -15.08 0.65 -34.31
C LEU A 9 -16.01 1.57 -33.50
N ALA A 10 -17.32 1.52 -33.75
CA ALA A 10 -18.32 2.26 -32.99
C ALA A 10 -18.40 1.76 -31.53
N ALA A 11 -18.32 0.46 -31.29
CA ALA A 11 -18.31 -0.12 -29.95
C ALA A 11 -17.04 0.26 -29.17
N ALA A 12 -15.87 0.32 -29.83
CA ALA A 12 -14.61 0.76 -29.20
C ALA A 12 -14.66 2.25 -28.83
N LEU A 13 -15.24 3.11 -29.67
CA LEU A 13 -15.39 4.55 -29.40
C LEU A 13 -16.42 4.84 -28.29
N LEU A 14 -17.46 4.02 -28.15
CA LEU A 14 -18.45 4.12 -27.08
C LEU A 14 -17.91 3.61 -25.73
N SER A 15 -16.96 2.68 -25.74
CA SER A 15 -16.30 2.19 -24.52
C SER A 15 -15.31 3.21 -23.93
N ASP A 16 -14.83 4.19 -24.73
CA ASP A 16 -13.93 5.24 -24.31
C ASP A 16 -14.64 6.47 -23.68
N ALA A 17 -15.97 6.45 -23.63
CA ALA A 17 -16.80 7.46 -22.96
C ALA A 17 -17.02 7.17 -21.48
N GLY A 18 -16.04 6.62 -20.79
CA GLY A 18 -15.99 6.48 -19.33
C GLY A 18 -15.39 7.75 -18.68
N PRO A 19 -15.84 8.09 -17.47
CA PRO A 19 -16.00 9.48 -17.01
C PRO A 19 -14.69 10.19 -16.73
N SER A 20 -14.65 11.40 -17.23
CA SER A 20 -14.00 12.69 -16.83
C SER A 20 -13.04 12.79 -15.62
N THR A 21 -12.51 11.73 -15.06
CA THR A 21 -11.54 11.79 -13.94
C THR A 21 -10.07 11.90 -14.39
N MET A 22 -9.77 11.69 -15.67
CA MET A 22 -8.39 11.84 -16.19
C MET A 22 -8.04 13.27 -16.63
N ARG A 23 -9.00 14.17 -16.78
CA ARG A 23 -8.74 15.55 -17.27
C ARG A 23 -8.22 16.51 -16.19
N ALA A 24 -8.22 16.09 -14.93
CA ALA A 24 -7.73 16.90 -13.81
C ALA A 24 -6.21 16.79 -13.56
N ARG A 25 -5.47 16.01 -14.34
CA ARG A 25 -4.03 15.76 -14.09
C ARG A 25 -3.07 16.44 -15.06
N ALA A 26 -3.57 17.20 -16.01
CA ALA A 26 -2.77 17.92 -17.01
C ALA A 26 -2.81 19.44 -16.84
N GLY A 27 -2.92 19.95 -15.63
CA GLY A 27 -2.91 21.39 -15.33
C GLY A 27 -1.76 21.74 -14.38
N THR A 28 -0.73 22.37 -14.94
CA THR A 28 0.27 23.32 -14.38
C THR A 28 0.74 23.14 -12.91
N PRO A 29 2.06 23.24 -12.68
CA PRO A 29 2.62 23.28 -11.33
C PRO A 29 2.42 24.69 -10.74
N ALA A 30 1.28 24.94 -10.13
CA ALA A 30 1.15 26.04 -9.20
C ALA A 30 1.65 25.54 -7.83
N SER A 31 2.69 26.17 -7.35
CA SER A 31 3.21 26.08 -6.00
C SER A 31 2.13 26.52 -5.01
N THR A 32 1.26 25.60 -4.63
CA THR A 32 0.33 25.79 -3.52
C THR A 32 1.00 25.37 -2.22
N PRO A 33 0.78 26.10 -1.10
CA PRO A 33 1.31 25.76 0.19
C PRO A 33 0.88 24.34 0.54
N ARG A 34 1.81 23.57 1.11
CA ARG A 34 1.64 22.20 1.61
C ARG A 34 0.32 22.08 2.35
N ALA A 35 -0.76 21.89 1.59
CA ALA A 35 -2.07 21.58 2.13
C ALA A 35 -1.89 20.35 3.01
N SER A 36 -2.12 20.52 4.29
CA SER A 36 -2.21 19.47 5.28
C SER A 36 -2.99 18.33 4.63
N ARG A 37 -2.27 17.28 4.22
CA ARG A 37 -2.88 16.06 3.69
C ARG A 37 -3.83 15.60 4.79
N LYS A 38 -5.12 15.87 4.57
CA LYS A 38 -6.20 15.32 5.39
C LYS A 38 -5.88 13.83 5.54
N PRO A 39 -5.66 13.31 6.74
CA PRO A 39 -5.26 11.93 6.90
C PRO A 39 -6.32 11.08 6.22
N LEU A 40 -5.93 10.37 5.16
CA LEU A 40 -6.73 9.29 4.63
C LEU A 40 -7.05 8.41 5.84
N ARG A 41 -8.31 8.25 6.14
CA ARG A 41 -8.86 7.46 7.27
C ARG A 41 -8.62 5.96 7.07
N GLY A 42 -7.45 5.58 6.57
CA GLY A 42 -6.92 4.23 6.44
C GLY A 42 -5.57 4.21 7.14
N LYS A 43 -5.30 3.13 7.83
CA LYS A 43 -4.06 2.81 8.52
C LYS A 43 -2.89 3.13 7.58
N ASP A 44 -2.18 4.23 7.81
CA ASP A 44 -0.98 4.58 7.05
C ASP A 44 0.22 3.88 7.72
N PRO A 45 0.71 2.76 7.15
CA PRO A 45 1.81 2.00 7.75
C PRO A 45 3.12 2.81 7.80
N LEU A 46 3.29 3.78 6.91
CA LEU A 46 4.46 4.66 6.91
C LEU A 46 4.41 5.68 8.05
N ALA A 47 3.23 6.16 8.43
CA ALA A 47 3.08 7.04 9.57
C ALA A 47 3.37 6.31 10.90
N VAL A 48 2.99 5.03 11.00
CA VAL A 48 3.37 4.18 12.14
C VAL A 48 4.87 3.94 12.15
N ALA A 49 5.47 3.55 11.02
CA ALA A 49 6.91 3.30 10.93
C ALA A 49 7.74 4.52 11.31
N SER A 50 7.39 5.72 10.82
CA SER A 50 8.11 6.96 11.19
C SER A 50 7.96 7.32 12.67
N SER A 51 6.83 7.00 13.29
CA SER A 51 6.66 7.17 14.73
C SER A 51 7.52 6.20 15.53
N LEU A 52 7.65 4.94 15.07
CA LEU A 52 8.53 3.96 15.68
C LEU A 52 10.01 4.37 15.57
N ASP A 53 10.43 5.01 14.47
CA ASP A 53 11.78 5.55 14.34
C ASP A 53 12.05 6.65 15.37
N VAL A 54 11.11 7.58 15.52
CA VAL A 54 11.24 8.63 16.54
C VAL A 54 11.40 8.00 17.93
N LEU A 55 10.59 6.99 18.25
CA LEU A 55 10.69 6.26 19.51
C LEU A 55 12.06 5.60 19.67
N ALA A 56 12.54 4.90 18.63
CA ALA A 56 13.84 4.23 18.65
C ALA A 56 15.00 5.22 18.86
N VAL A 57 14.98 6.34 18.15
CA VAL A 57 16.01 7.39 18.28
C VAL A 57 16.01 8.01 19.67
N CYS A 58 14.83 8.32 20.23
CA CYS A 58 14.73 8.85 21.59
C CYS A 58 15.28 7.87 22.63
N LEU A 59 14.98 6.57 22.49
CA LEU A 59 15.48 5.53 23.38
C LEU A 59 17.00 5.32 23.19
N ALA A 60 17.51 5.32 21.96
CA ALA A 60 18.93 5.21 21.67
C ALA A 60 19.73 6.41 22.20
N ALA A 61 19.11 7.60 22.25
CA ALA A 61 19.68 8.79 22.89
C ALA A 61 19.69 8.72 24.42
N GLY A 62 19.21 7.63 25.03
CA GLY A 62 19.19 7.42 26.49
C GLY A 62 18.00 8.10 27.20
N MET A 63 16.98 8.54 26.47
CA MET A 63 15.78 9.09 27.11
C MET A 63 15.05 8.00 27.91
N ALA A 64 14.46 8.40 29.04
CA ALA A 64 13.57 7.49 29.79
C ALA A 64 12.42 7.03 28.90
N VAL A 65 12.02 5.76 29.02
CA VAL A 65 10.99 5.14 28.18
C VAL A 65 9.67 5.91 28.21
N SER A 66 9.28 6.42 29.38
CA SER A 66 8.10 7.25 29.56
C SER A 66 8.17 8.56 28.77
N THR A 67 9.31 9.25 28.83
CA THR A 67 9.53 10.52 28.10
C THR A 67 9.60 10.28 26.59
N ALA A 68 10.29 9.23 26.15
CA ALA A 68 10.36 8.84 24.74
C ALA A 68 8.97 8.51 24.17
N ALA A 69 8.16 7.76 24.92
CA ALA A 69 6.79 7.43 24.53
C ALA A 69 5.89 8.69 24.46
N ALA A 70 5.98 9.58 25.43
CA ALA A 70 5.23 10.84 25.43
C ALA A 70 5.61 11.76 24.25
N ALA A 71 6.92 11.90 23.98
CA ALA A 71 7.42 12.69 22.85
C ALA A 71 6.95 12.12 21.50
N THR A 72 7.06 10.82 21.33
CA THR A 72 6.60 10.14 20.10
C THR A 72 5.10 10.28 19.91
N ALA A 73 4.31 10.21 20.97
CA ALA A 73 2.85 10.32 20.91
C ALA A 73 2.37 11.66 20.33
N ALA A 74 3.18 12.71 20.34
CA ALA A 74 2.83 14.01 19.79
C ALA A 74 2.67 14.00 18.26
N SER A 75 3.43 13.15 17.56
CA SER A 75 3.43 13.03 16.09
C SER A 75 2.85 11.72 15.57
N ALA A 76 2.51 10.79 16.44
CA ALA A 76 2.01 9.46 16.08
C ALA A 76 0.56 9.48 15.58
N PRO A 77 0.15 8.49 14.76
CA PRO A 77 -1.26 8.27 14.41
C PRO A 77 -2.14 8.15 15.65
N PRO A 78 -3.43 8.55 15.57
CA PRO A 78 -4.29 8.73 16.75
C PRO A 78 -4.36 7.52 17.68
N LEU A 79 -4.42 6.30 17.11
CA LEU A 79 -4.49 5.08 17.89
C LEU A 79 -3.17 4.79 18.62
N LEU A 80 -2.06 4.84 17.89
CA LEU A 80 -0.71 4.67 18.46
C LEU A 80 -0.41 5.76 19.49
N ALA A 81 -0.77 7.02 19.20
CA ALA A 81 -0.61 8.15 20.12
C ALA A 81 -1.34 7.91 21.46
N ARG A 82 -2.56 7.36 21.42
CA ARG A 82 -3.33 7.04 22.63
C ARG A 82 -2.66 5.94 23.46
N VAL A 83 -2.17 4.90 22.78
CA VAL A 83 -1.44 3.80 23.43
C VAL A 83 -0.16 4.30 24.07
N LEU A 84 0.64 5.10 23.34
CA LEU A 84 1.91 5.64 23.84
C LEU A 84 1.72 6.62 25.01
N ARG A 85 0.71 7.51 24.97
CA ARG A 85 0.41 8.42 26.09
C ARG A 85 0.05 7.65 27.33
N ARG A 86 -0.87 6.69 27.21
CA ARG A 86 -1.25 5.85 28.35
C ARG A 86 -0.06 5.09 28.93
N ALA A 87 0.79 4.52 28.08
CA ALA A 87 1.99 3.83 28.56
C ALA A 87 2.95 4.82 29.27
N ALA A 88 3.15 6.01 28.71
CA ALA A 88 3.97 7.06 29.31
C ALA A 88 3.44 7.46 30.69
N ASP A 89 2.13 7.72 30.80
CA ASP A 89 1.50 8.14 32.06
C ASP A 89 1.65 7.07 33.14
N LEU A 90 1.41 5.80 32.81
CA LEU A 90 1.55 4.70 33.73
C LEU A 90 3.00 4.50 34.18
N LEU A 91 3.97 4.62 33.26
CA LEU A 91 5.40 4.50 33.60
C LEU A 91 5.89 5.66 34.47
N VAL A 92 5.40 6.89 34.25
CA VAL A 92 5.71 8.04 35.14
C VAL A 92 5.16 7.81 36.53
N LEU A 93 4.00 7.17 36.69
CA LEU A 93 3.41 6.82 37.96
C LEU A 93 4.10 5.62 38.64
N GLY A 94 5.11 5.02 38.01
CA GLY A 94 5.85 3.88 38.55
C GLY A 94 5.14 2.54 38.38
N ALA A 95 4.17 2.45 37.47
CA ALA A 95 3.52 1.18 37.16
C ALA A 95 4.53 0.18 36.56
N ASP A 96 4.27 -1.11 36.79
CA ASP A 96 5.04 -2.19 36.18
C ASP A 96 4.98 -2.04 34.63
N PRO A 97 6.15 -2.08 33.96
CA PRO A 97 6.21 -1.99 32.50
C PRO A 97 5.32 -3.02 31.81
N ALA A 98 5.17 -4.23 32.36
CA ALA A 98 4.29 -5.23 31.78
C ALA A 98 2.81 -4.78 31.79
N VAL A 99 2.41 -4.01 32.80
CA VAL A 99 1.07 -3.42 32.90
C VAL A 99 0.93 -2.18 32.02
N ALA A 100 1.94 -1.31 32.03
CA ALA A 100 1.94 -0.09 31.26
C ALA A 100 1.78 -0.34 29.74
N TRP A 101 2.43 -1.39 29.24
CA TRP A 101 2.39 -1.80 27.83
C TRP A 101 1.28 -2.79 27.47
N ASN A 102 0.28 -2.96 28.32
CA ASN A 102 -0.92 -3.68 27.93
C ASN A 102 -1.83 -2.84 27.02
N ALA A 103 -2.58 -3.52 26.15
CA ALA A 103 -3.61 -2.86 25.35
C ALA A 103 -4.60 -2.13 26.28
N PRO A 104 -5.03 -0.91 25.95
CA PRO A 104 -6.06 -0.20 26.69
C PRO A 104 -7.36 -1.03 26.75
N ALA A 105 -7.94 -1.15 27.93
CA ALA A 105 -9.15 -1.97 28.14
C ALA A 105 -10.40 -1.38 27.45
N ASP A 106 -10.39 -0.09 27.12
CA ASP A 106 -11.44 0.60 26.42
C ASP A 106 -11.42 0.41 24.90
N LEU A 107 -10.40 -0.30 24.38
CA LEU A 107 -10.32 -0.66 22.97
C LEU A 107 -10.95 -2.04 22.72
N PRO A 108 -11.83 -2.14 21.70
CA PRO A 108 -12.35 -3.45 21.30
C PRO A 108 -11.22 -4.41 20.91
N ALA A 109 -11.39 -5.69 21.21
CA ALA A 109 -10.44 -6.72 20.80
C ALA A 109 -10.25 -6.68 19.27
N GLY A 110 -8.99 -6.69 18.82
CA GLY A 110 -8.66 -6.64 17.40
C GLY A 110 -8.73 -5.26 16.74
N SER A 111 -8.98 -4.18 17.49
CA SER A 111 -8.97 -2.82 16.96
C SER A 111 -7.56 -2.25 16.73
N LEU A 112 -6.57 -2.82 17.41
CA LEU A 112 -5.17 -2.45 17.22
C LEU A 112 -4.68 -2.91 15.84
N ASP A 113 -3.90 -2.06 15.19
CA ASP A 113 -3.16 -2.48 14.01
C ASP A 113 -2.04 -3.45 14.40
N PRO A 114 -1.62 -4.36 13.49
CA PRO A 114 -0.62 -5.38 13.79
C PRO A 114 0.71 -4.80 14.29
N GLN A 115 1.10 -3.62 13.80
CA GLN A 115 2.34 -2.96 14.15
C GLN A 115 2.29 -2.41 15.59
N THR A 116 1.17 -1.78 15.98
CA THR A 116 0.97 -1.31 17.36
C THR A 116 0.91 -2.49 18.34
N ASP A 117 0.24 -3.58 17.96
CA ASP A 117 0.20 -4.77 18.80
C ASP A 117 1.59 -5.45 18.93
N ALA A 118 2.39 -5.48 17.84
CA ALA A 118 3.76 -5.94 17.87
C ALA A 118 4.63 -5.08 18.80
N LEU A 119 4.47 -3.74 18.75
CA LEU A 119 5.15 -2.81 19.67
C LEU A 119 4.83 -3.13 21.13
N LEU A 120 3.55 -3.33 21.46
CA LEU A 120 3.14 -3.64 22.83
C LEU A 120 3.75 -4.94 23.33
N ARG A 121 3.75 -5.99 22.49
CA ARG A 121 4.41 -7.27 22.83
C ARG A 121 5.89 -7.13 23.05
N LEU A 122 6.55 -6.37 22.16
CA LEU A 122 7.97 -6.11 22.21
C LEU A 122 8.36 -5.33 23.48
N ALA A 123 7.65 -4.24 23.76
CA ALA A 123 7.89 -3.39 24.91
C ALA A 123 7.72 -4.14 26.23
N ARG A 124 6.73 -5.04 26.34
CA ARG A 124 6.56 -5.92 27.50
C ARG A 124 7.74 -6.87 27.71
N ARG A 125 8.31 -7.40 26.62
CA ARG A 125 9.46 -8.33 26.69
C ARG A 125 10.77 -7.61 26.99
N SER A 126 10.94 -6.38 26.45
CA SER A 126 12.19 -5.61 26.57
C SER A 126 12.15 -4.60 27.71
N SER A 127 11.21 -4.73 28.65
CA SER A 127 10.97 -3.77 29.74
C SER A 127 12.16 -3.61 30.71
N VAL A 128 13.12 -4.55 30.68
CA VAL A 128 14.28 -4.55 31.55
C VAL A 128 15.41 -3.65 31.07
N SER A 129 15.48 -3.33 29.76
CA SER A 129 16.56 -2.52 29.18
C SER A 129 16.04 -1.60 28.07
N GLY A 130 16.22 -0.29 28.25
CA GLY A 130 15.88 0.72 27.25
C GLY A 130 16.67 0.57 25.94
N VAL A 131 17.92 0.10 26.00
CA VAL A 131 18.77 -0.15 24.82
C VAL A 131 18.21 -1.32 24.00
N ALA A 132 17.84 -2.42 24.64
CA ALA A 132 17.23 -3.57 23.97
C ALA A 132 15.89 -3.19 23.33
N LEU A 133 15.12 -2.31 24.00
CA LEU A 133 13.87 -1.79 23.44
C LEU A 133 14.14 -0.91 22.22
N ALA A 134 15.16 -0.04 22.25
CA ALA A 134 15.52 0.83 21.13
C ALA A 134 15.84 0.02 19.86
N GLU A 135 16.70 -0.99 19.98
CA GLU A 135 17.09 -1.86 18.87
C GLU A 135 15.89 -2.63 18.31
N ALA A 136 15.09 -3.18 19.20
CA ALA A 136 13.93 -3.96 18.79
C ALA A 136 12.84 -3.09 18.12
N VAL A 137 12.63 -1.84 18.56
CA VAL A 137 11.71 -0.88 17.93
C VAL A 137 12.26 -0.43 16.57
N SER A 138 13.56 -0.21 16.43
CA SER A 138 14.22 0.12 15.16
C SER A 138 14.02 -1.01 14.12
N THR A 139 14.19 -2.25 14.55
CA THR A 139 13.94 -3.43 13.70
C THR A 139 12.47 -3.49 13.26
N LEU A 140 11.53 -3.26 14.19
CA LEU A 140 10.11 -3.22 13.87
C LEU A 140 9.77 -2.09 12.88
N ALA A 141 10.34 -0.91 13.03
CA ALA A 141 10.16 0.20 12.10
C ALA A 141 10.64 -0.15 10.68
N THR A 142 11.77 -0.84 10.58
CA THR A 142 12.32 -1.32 9.30
C THR A 142 11.39 -2.36 8.65
N GLN A 143 10.89 -3.31 9.42
CA GLN A 143 9.90 -4.29 8.93
C GLN A 143 8.62 -3.60 8.43
N CYS A 144 8.08 -2.63 9.17
CA CYS A 144 6.91 -1.87 8.74
C CYS A 144 7.11 -1.17 7.39
N ARG A 145 8.31 -0.63 7.13
CA ARG A 145 8.63 -0.01 5.82
C ARG A 145 8.73 -1.05 4.72
N GLN A 146 9.36 -2.18 4.97
CA GLN A 146 9.44 -3.27 4.01
C GLN A 146 8.06 -3.78 3.63
N ASP A 147 7.20 -4.02 4.60
CA ASP A 147 5.81 -4.44 4.37
C ASP A 147 5.02 -3.41 3.54
N ALA A 148 5.23 -2.11 3.81
CA ALA A 148 4.61 -1.05 3.04
C ALA A 148 5.11 -1.04 1.58
N THR A 149 6.41 -1.22 1.34
CA THR A 149 6.98 -1.29 -0.01
C THR A 149 6.50 -2.53 -0.76
N HIS A 150 6.46 -3.69 -0.13
CA HIS A 150 5.94 -4.92 -0.73
C HIS A 150 4.44 -4.78 -1.09
N THR A 151 3.65 -4.18 -0.22
CA THR A 151 2.23 -3.94 -0.48
C THR A 151 2.04 -2.98 -1.65
N ALA A 152 2.85 -1.93 -1.75
CA ALA A 152 2.81 -0.99 -2.86
C ALA A 152 3.24 -1.64 -4.19
N ALA A 153 4.29 -2.46 -4.17
CA ALA A 153 4.76 -3.22 -5.34
C ALA A 153 3.69 -4.20 -5.85
N ALA A 154 3.09 -4.97 -4.95
CA ALA A 154 2.01 -5.90 -5.30
C ALA A 154 0.78 -5.19 -5.87
N ALA A 155 0.46 -3.97 -5.41
CA ALA A 155 -0.61 -3.16 -5.97
C ALA A 155 -0.27 -2.66 -7.38
N ALA A 156 0.99 -2.28 -7.63
CA ALA A 156 1.46 -1.84 -8.94
C ALA A 156 1.45 -3.00 -9.96
N GLU A 157 1.87 -4.19 -9.57
CA GLU A 157 1.82 -5.39 -10.42
C GLU A 157 0.39 -5.74 -10.84
N ARG A 158 -0.56 -5.71 -9.91
CA ARG A 158 -1.99 -5.93 -10.22
C ARG A 158 -2.54 -4.89 -11.20
N ALA A 159 -2.15 -3.62 -11.04
CA ALA A 159 -2.54 -2.57 -11.97
C ALA A 159 -1.98 -2.82 -13.38
N GLY A 160 -0.74 -3.31 -13.50
CA GLY A 160 -0.12 -3.70 -14.76
C GLY A 160 -0.89 -4.79 -15.50
N VAL A 161 -1.31 -5.83 -14.79
CA VAL A 161 -2.13 -6.93 -15.36
C VAL A 161 -3.50 -6.43 -15.84
N LEU A 162 -4.14 -5.53 -15.08
CA LEU A 162 -5.44 -4.95 -15.46
C LEU A 162 -5.35 -4.08 -16.72
N ILE A 163 -4.20 -3.46 -16.99
CA ILE A 163 -3.98 -2.67 -18.21
C ILE A 163 -3.62 -3.57 -19.38
N ALA A 164 -2.78 -4.58 -19.17
CA ALA A 164 -2.31 -5.50 -20.21
C ALA A 164 -3.42 -6.49 -20.65
N GLY A 165 -4.35 -6.86 -19.77
CA GLY A 165 -5.42 -7.81 -20.05
C GLY A 165 -6.31 -7.40 -21.24
N PRO A 166 -6.95 -6.22 -21.21
CA PRO A 166 -7.77 -5.73 -22.33
C PRO A 166 -7.00 -5.58 -23.63
N LEU A 167 -5.73 -5.13 -23.54
CA LEU A 167 -4.87 -4.98 -24.71
C LEU A 167 -4.56 -6.33 -25.37
N GLY A 168 -4.21 -7.35 -24.58
CA GLY A 168 -3.98 -8.71 -25.07
C GLY A 168 -5.23 -9.33 -25.68
N LEU A 169 -6.40 -9.14 -25.04
CA LEU A 169 -7.66 -9.66 -25.51
C LEU A 169 -8.10 -9.01 -26.83
N CYS A 170 -7.78 -7.74 -27.05
CA CYS A 170 -8.09 -7.03 -28.31
C CYS A 170 -7.10 -7.41 -29.42
N PHE A 171 -5.82 -7.62 -29.08
CA PHE A 171 -4.78 -7.91 -30.06
C PHE A 171 -4.86 -9.33 -30.62
N LEU A 172 -5.29 -10.31 -29.79
CA LEU A 172 -5.39 -11.72 -30.20
C LEU A 172 -6.33 -11.93 -31.39
N PRO A 173 -7.59 -11.46 -31.40
CA PRO A 173 -8.48 -11.63 -32.55
C PRO A 173 -7.99 -10.85 -33.77
N ALA A 174 -7.40 -9.67 -33.59
CA ALA A 174 -6.82 -8.92 -34.70
C ALA A 174 -5.67 -9.67 -35.37
N PHE A 175 -4.77 -10.29 -34.59
CA PHE A 175 -3.67 -11.10 -35.08
C PHE A 175 -4.18 -12.34 -35.85
N VAL A 176 -5.21 -13.02 -35.33
CA VAL A 176 -5.81 -14.17 -36.02
C VAL A 176 -6.45 -13.76 -37.36
N CYS A 177 -7.21 -12.66 -37.37
CA CYS A 177 -7.89 -12.18 -38.58
C CYS A 177 -6.93 -11.64 -39.64
N LEU A 178 -5.91 -10.95 -39.27
CA LEU A 178 -4.98 -10.31 -40.21
C LEU A 178 -3.77 -11.19 -40.55
N GLY A 179 -3.33 -12.07 -39.64
CA GLY A 179 -2.16 -12.90 -39.82
C GLY A 179 -2.45 -14.34 -40.22
N ILE A 180 -3.32 -15.03 -39.50
CA ILE A 180 -3.53 -16.47 -39.68
C ILE A 180 -4.53 -16.77 -40.79
N ILE A 181 -5.65 -16.06 -40.85
CA ILE A 181 -6.70 -16.34 -41.84
C ILE A 181 -6.21 -16.20 -43.28
N PRO A 182 -5.50 -15.13 -43.70
CA PRO A 182 -5.06 -15.03 -45.08
C PRO A 182 -4.01 -16.10 -45.45
N VAL A 183 -3.14 -16.49 -44.54
CA VAL A 183 -2.14 -17.55 -44.77
C VAL A 183 -2.83 -18.92 -44.96
N VAL A 184 -3.77 -19.24 -44.08
CA VAL A 184 -4.51 -20.51 -44.19
C VAL A 184 -5.39 -20.54 -45.44
N ALA A 185 -6.02 -19.43 -45.80
CA ALA A 185 -6.83 -19.32 -47.02
C ALA A 185 -5.98 -19.45 -48.28
N GLY A 186 -4.78 -18.86 -48.32
CA GLY A 186 -3.83 -19.02 -49.42
C GLY A 186 -3.38 -20.46 -49.60
N LEU A 187 -2.96 -21.10 -48.49
CA LEU A 187 -2.49 -22.49 -48.51
C LEU A 187 -3.62 -23.47 -48.93
N ALA A 188 -4.86 -23.24 -48.46
CA ALA A 188 -6.00 -24.05 -48.84
C ALA A 188 -6.34 -23.88 -50.33
N GLY A 189 -6.19 -22.68 -50.88
CA GLY A 189 -6.36 -22.40 -52.30
C GLY A 189 -5.34 -23.15 -53.18
N ASP A 190 -4.09 -23.14 -52.80
CA ASP A 190 -2.99 -23.83 -53.50
C ASP A 190 -3.18 -25.36 -53.48
N VAL A 191 -3.60 -25.93 -52.36
CA VAL A 191 -3.88 -27.37 -52.22
C VAL A 191 -5.07 -27.82 -53.08
N LEU A 192 -6.13 -27.01 -53.11
CA LEU A 192 -7.31 -27.31 -53.95
C LEU A 192 -7.03 -27.20 -55.45
N GLN A 193 -6.13 -26.27 -55.86
CA GLN A 193 -5.75 -26.16 -57.29
C GLN A 193 -4.77 -27.25 -57.72
N SER A 194 -3.88 -27.66 -56.84
CA SER A 194 -2.95 -28.78 -57.14
C SER A 194 -3.55 -30.18 -57.04
N GLY A 195 -4.73 -30.33 -56.40
CA GLY A 195 -5.44 -31.58 -56.28
C GLY A 195 -6.44 -31.88 -57.41
N LEU A 196 -6.57 -30.98 -58.39
CA LEU A 196 -7.48 -31.13 -59.53
C LEU A 196 -6.79 -31.43 -60.87
N LEU A 197 -5.51 -31.78 -60.84
CA LEU A 197 -4.69 -32.29 -61.94
C LEU A 197 -4.30 -33.75 -61.63
#